data_12f35ab340b8293756bd1329c288a102
#
_entry.id   12f35ab340b8293756bd1329c288a102
#
_cell.length_a   1.000
_cell.length_b   1.000
_cell.length_c   1.000
_cell.angle_alpha   90.00
_cell.angle_beta   90.00
_cell.angle_gamma   90.00
#
_symmetry.space_group_name_H-M   'P 1'
#
loop_
_entity.id
_entity.type
_entity.pdbx_description
1 polymer ?
#
loop_
_entity_poly.entity_id
_entity_poly.type
_entity_poly.pdbx_seq_one_letter_code
_entity_poly.pdbx_strand_id
1 'polypeptide(L)' 'QVEIERIIDEKWSRRHGKRRHRLYKVRWKGFPPDHDEWLSASALANAPDVLRKWR' A
#
# COMPACT_ATOMS: atom_id res chain seq x y z
N GLN A 1 1.35 15.46 -9.48
CA GLN A 1 1.80 14.09 -9.43
C GLN A 1 2.07 13.63 -8.00
N VAL A 2 1.52 12.49 -7.64
CA VAL A 2 1.64 11.99 -6.27
C VAL A 2 2.63 10.85 -6.21
N GLU A 3 3.45 10.86 -5.17
CA GLU A 3 4.44 9.81 -4.96
C GLU A 3 4.19 9.14 -3.61
N ILE A 4 4.47 7.84 -3.56
CA ILE A 4 4.39 7.10 -2.31
C ILE A 4 5.68 7.34 -1.55
N GLU A 5 5.54 7.85 -0.32
CA GLU A 5 6.70 8.06 0.53
C GLU A 5 7.21 6.74 1.10
N ARG A 6 6.29 5.96 1.66
CA ARG A 6 6.63 4.67 2.26
C ARG A 6 5.38 3.90 2.61
N ILE A 7 5.56 2.63 2.91
CA ILE A 7 4.50 1.80 3.45
C ILE A 7 4.59 1.88 4.98
N ILE A 8 3.45 1.97 5.64
CA ILE A 8 3.43 2.12 7.10
C ILE A 8 2.68 1.00 7.81
N ASP A 9 1.94 0.18 7.08
CA ASP A 9 1.21 -0.93 7.69
C ASP A 9 0.82 -1.93 6.61
N GLU A 10 0.38 -3.12 7.04
CA GLU A 10 -0.09 -4.14 6.12
C GLU A 10 -1.17 -4.97 6.80
N LYS A 11 -2.05 -5.57 6.01
CA LYS A 11 -3.08 -6.44 6.52
C LYS A 11 -3.53 -7.41 5.43
N TRP A 12 -4.19 -8.49 5.85
CA TRP A 12 -4.80 -9.43 4.93
C TRP A 12 -6.26 -9.05 4.73
N SER A 13 -6.73 -9.21 3.51
CA SER A 13 -8.10 -8.91 3.18
C SER A 13 -8.68 -10.05 2.35
N ARG A 14 -9.96 -10.35 2.58
CA ARG A 14 -10.69 -11.34 1.79
C ARG A 14 -12.00 -10.69 1.35
N ARG A 15 -12.36 -10.92 0.10
CA ARG A 15 -13.50 -10.28 -0.48
C ARG A 15 -14.39 -11.29 -1.18
N HIS A 16 -15.60 -11.47 -0.66
CA HIS A 16 -16.65 -12.30 -1.28
C HIS A 16 -16.15 -13.62 -1.88
N GLY A 17 -15.60 -14.49 -1.04
CA GLY A 17 -15.16 -15.80 -1.48
C GLY A 17 -13.89 -15.83 -2.28
N LYS A 18 -13.31 -14.68 -2.57
CA LYS A 18 -12.06 -14.61 -3.29
C LYS A 18 -10.90 -14.92 -2.36
N ARG A 19 -9.75 -15.22 -2.96
CA ARG A 19 -8.57 -15.50 -2.18
C ARG A 19 -8.19 -14.31 -1.30
N ARG A 20 -7.64 -14.63 -0.14
CA ARG A 20 -7.05 -13.64 0.74
C ARG A 20 -5.89 -12.96 0.01
N HIS A 21 -5.80 -11.65 0.12
CA HIS A 21 -4.70 -10.90 -0.46
C HIS A 21 -4.21 -9.86 0.52
N ARG A 22 -2.99 -9.41 0.34
CA ARG A 22 -2.37 -8.46 1.24
C ARG A 22 -2.58 -7.03 0.76
N LEU A 23 -2.95 -6.18 1.70
CA LEU A 23 -3.08 -4.75 1.46
C LEU A 23 -1.99 -4.03 2.24
N TYR A 24 -1.52 -2.94 1.69
CA TYR A 24 -0.47 -2.13 2.31
C TYR A 24 -0.98 -0.72 2.48
N LYS A 25 -0.77 -0.17 3.68
CA LYS A 25 -1.14 1.21 3.93
C LYS A 25 0.03 2.10 3.55
N VAL A 26 -0.21 3.00 2.61
CA VAL A 26 0.84 3.86 2.08
C VAL A 26 0.69 5.28 2.58
N ARG A 27 1.84 5.92 2.80
CA ARG A 27 1.90 7.34 3.10
C ARG A 27 2.29 8.08 1.83
N TRP A 28 1.44 9.02 1.42
CA TRP A 28 1.72 9.84 0.25
C TRP A 28 2.69 10.95 0.62
N LYS A 29 3.72 11.11 -0.19
CA LYS A 29 4.72 12.13 0.06
C LYS A 29 4.10 13.52 -0.01
N GLY A 30 4.34 14.30 1.05
CA GLY A 30 3.81 15.65 1.10
C GLY A 30 2.38 15.75 1.62
N PHE A 31 1.78 14.62 2.01
CA PHE A 31 0.42 14.61 2.52
C PHE A 31 0.40 14.16 3.97
N PRO A 32 -0.56 14.64 4.76
CA PRO A 32 -0.69 14.23 6.16
C PRO A 32 -1.25 12.81 6.27
N PRO A 33 -1.17 12.19 7.47
CA PRO A 33 -1.67 10.83 7.67
C PRO A 33 -3.14 10.63 7.30
N ASP A 34 -3.94 11.68 7.30
CA ASP A 34 -5.35 11.61 6.94
C ASP A 34 -5.54 11.13 5.50
N HIS A 35 -4.51 11.23 4.68
CA HIS A 35 -4.56 10.84 3.28
C HIS A 35 -3.98 9.44 3.02
N ASP A 36 -3.61 8.73 4.07
CA ASP A 36 -3.09 7.38 3.91
C ASP A 36 -4.14 6.49 3.27
N GLU A 37 -3.70 5.56 2.43
CA GLU A 37 -4.61 4.67 1.73
C GLU A 37 -4.12 3.23 1.76
N TRP A 38 -5.09 2.29 1.70
CA TRP A 38 -4.79 0.87 1.59
C TRP A 38 -4.75 0.49 0.12
N LEU A 39 -3.63 -0.02 -0.33
CA LEU A 39 -3.45 -0.44 -1.72
C LEU A 39 -2.99 -1.89 -1.78
N SER A 40 -3.40 -2.59 -2.83
CA SER A 40 -2.98 -3.97 -3.04
C SER A 40 -1.55 -4.02 -3.56
N ALA A 41 -0.94 -5.20 -3.49
CA ALA A 41 0.39 -5.39 -4.05
C ALA A 41 0.42 -5.07 -5.54
N SER A 42 -0.69 -5.36 -6.24
CA SER A 42 -0.78 -5.03 -7.67
C SER A 42 -0.66 -3.54 -7.92
N ALA A 43 -1.31 -2.75 -7.06
CA ALA A 43 -1.25 -1.31 -7.19
C ALA A 43 0.15 -0.77 -6.93
N LEU A 44 0.95 -1.50 -6.15
CA LEU A 44 2.32 -1.11 -5.84
C LEU A 44 3.34 -1.61 -6.86
N ALA A 45 2.89 -2.31 -7.88
CA ALA A 45 3.79 -2.84 -8.89
C ALA A 45 4.59 -1.75 -9.59
N ASN A 46 4.03 -0.54 -9.66
CA ASN A 46 4.71 0.60 -10.28
C ASN A 46 5.74 1.25 -9.36
N ALA A 47 5.80 0.80 -8.11
CA ALA A 47 6.74 1.34 -7.13
C ALA A 47 7.39 0.21 -6.35
N PRO A 48 8.13 -0.67 -7.02
CA PRO A 48 8.71 -1.85 -6.37
C PRO A 48 9.70 -1.52 -5.26
N ASP A 49 10.33 -0.37 -5.33
CA ASP A 49 11.29 0.05 -4.31
C ASP A 49 10.61 0.26 -2.96
N VAL A 50 9.40 0.77 -2.98
CA VAL A 50 8.63 1.02 -1.76
C VAL A 50 8.34 -0.30 -1.04
N LEU A 51 7.92 -1.29 -1.81
CA LEU A 51 7.60 -2.60 -1.26
C LEU A 51 8.86 -3.31 -0.76
N ARG A 52 9.96 -3.14 -1.49
CA ARG A 52 11.23 -3.74 -1.10
C ARG A 52 11.71 -3.19 0.24
N LYS A 53 11.57 -1.90 0.46
CA LYS A 53 11.98 -1.27 1.72
C LYS A 53 11.12 -1.71 2.89
N TRP A 54 9.86 -2.06 2.63
CA TRP A 54 8.96 -2.50 3.68
C TRP A 54 9.34 -3.88 4.21
N ARG A 55 9.87 -4.74 3.35
CA ARG A 55 10.24 -6.10 3.72
C ARG A 55 11.55 -6.17 4.54
#